data_407d441829a208d5a3e056f904200b34
#
_entry.id   407d441829a208d5a3e056f904200b34
#
_cell.length_a   1.000
_cell.length_b   1.000
_cell.length_c   1.000
_cell.angle_alpha   90.00
_cell.angle_beta   90.00
_cell.angle_gamma   90.00
#
_symmetry.space_group_name_H-M   'P 1'
#
loop_
_entity.id
_entity.type
_entity.pdbx_description
1 polymer ?
#
loop_
_entity_poly.entity_id
_entity_poly.type
_entity_poly.pdbx_seq_one_letter_code
_entity_poly.pdbx_strand_id
1 'polypeptide(L)'
;TVLSYVNALKKIFVVEESPAWNPNLRSKTAIRTSDTRYFIDPSIAVASLGIGPKDLINDLNTFGLLFETLCIRDLRVYAESIKGKVYHYRDANDLECDAVIHLRDGSYGLIEIKLGGDSLINEGADTLKKLESRIDITKMKNPSFLLVLTATGKYAYRREDGVYVVPI
;
A
#
# COMPACT_ATOMS: atom_id res chain seq x y z
N THR A 1 -2.59 -10.66 -26.77
CA THR A 1 -2.27 -11.26 -25.45
C THR A 1 -2.73 -10.37 -24.32
N VAL A 2 -2.89 -10.91 -23.10
CA VAL A 2 -3.30 -10.11 -21.91
C VAL A 2 -2.38 -8.90 -21.72
N LEU A 3 -1.08 -9.08 -21.88
CA LEU A 3 -0.09 -8.00 -21.74
C LEU A 3 -0.33 -6.85 -22.72
N SER A 4 -0.74 -7.12 -23.96
CA SER A 4 -1.01 -6.06 -24.94
C SER A 4 -2.23 -5.23 -24.57
N TYR A 5 -3.26 -5.85 -23.98
CA TYR A 5 -4.44 -5.12 -23.46
C TYR A 5 -4.08 -4.27 -22.23
N VAL A 6 -3.32 -4.81 -21.28
CA VAL A 6 -2.83 -4.05 -20.13
C VAL A 6 -2.01 -2.84 -20.59
N ASN A 7 -1.10 -3.02 -21.55
CA ASN A 7 -0.32 -1.91 -22.11
C ASN A 7 -1.18 -0.85 -22.81
N ALA A 8 -2.26 -1.26 -23.47
CA ALA A 8 -3.22 -0.31 -24.05
C ALA A 8 -3.94 0.50 -22.98
N LEU A 9 -4.41 -0.17 -21.91
CA LEU A 9 -5.06 0.50 -20.76
C LEU A 9 -4.11 1.47 -20.02
N LYS A 10 -2.84 1.12 -19.91
CA LYS A 10 -1.81 2.03 -19.37
C LYS A 10 -1.63 3.28 -20.23
N LYS A 11 -1.61 3.15 -21.54
CA LYS A 11 -1.45 4.28 -22.49
C LYS A 11 -2.60 5.29 -22.43
N ILE A 12 -3.79 4.85 -22.07
CA ILE A 12 -4.97 5.72 -21.92
C ILE A 12 -5.27 6.06 -20.46
N PHE A 13 -4.31 5.82 -19.57
CA PHE A 13 -4.40 6.17 -18.14
C PHE A 13 -5.60 5.55 -17.41
N VAL A 14 -5.93 4.31 -17.72
CA VAL A 14 -6.94 3.52 -16.99
C VAL A 14 -6.29 2.70 -15.88
N VAL A 15 -5.09 2.19 -16.16
CA VAL A 15 -4.29 1.36 -15.24
C VAL A 15 -2.91 1.95 -15.09
N GLU A 16 -2.40 1.95 -13.88
CA GLU A 16 -1.01 2.28 -13.56
C GLU A 16 -0.35 1.19 -12.73
N GLU A 17 0.98 1.20 -12.69
CA GLU A 17 1.77 0.21 -11.96
C GLU A 17 2.47 0.86 -10.75
N SER A 18 2.43 0.15 -9.63
CA SER A 18 3.25 0.44 -8.46
C SER A 18 4.49 -0.45 -8.53
N PRO A 19 5.71 0.13 -8.60
CA PRO A 19 6.92 -0.66 -8.68
C PRO A 19 7.19 -1.37 -7.35
N ALA A 20 7.88 -2.51 -7.44
CA ALA A 20 8.31 -3.25 -6.26
C ALA A 20 9.43 -2.49 -5.52
N TRP A 21 9.32 -2.39 -4.20
CA TRP A 21 10.38 -1.89 -3.34
C TRP A 21 11.41 -2.98 -3.05
N ASN A 22 12.68 -2.66 -3.20
CA ASN A 22 13.78 -3.60 -2.98
C ASN A 22 14.72 -3.09 -1.87
N PRO A 23 14.35 -3.27 -0.59
CA PRO A 23 15.18 -2.86 0.53
C PRO A 23 16.37 -3.80 0.76
N ASN A 24 17.34 -3.32 1.54
CA ASN A 24 18.34 -4.20 2.10
C ASN A 24 17.73 -5.01 3.26
N LEU A 25 17.64 -6.33 3.12
CA LEU A 25 17.15 -7.24 4.15
C LEU A 25 18.31 -7.91 4.90
N ARG A 26 18.07 -8.25 6.16
CA ARG A 26 19.03 -9.02 7.00
C ARG A 26 19.21 -10.46 6.51
N SER A 27 18.18 -11.01 5.89
CA SER A 27 18.18 -12.36 5.30
C SER A 27 18.20 -12.29 3.78
N LYS A 28 18.62 -13.39 3.14
CA LYS A 28 18.57 -13.54 1.68
C LYS A 28 17.17 -13.92 1.17
N THR A 29 16.10 -13.36 1.77
CA THR A 29 14.74 -13.58 1.31
C THR A 29 14.59 -12.97 -0.07
N ALA A 30 14.09 -13.74 -1.04
CA ALA A 30 13.83 -13.25 -2.38
C ALA A 30 12.64 -12.28 -2.35
N ILE A 31 12.81 -11.10 -2.94
CA ILE A 31 11.76 -10.09 -3.09
C ILE A 31 11.09 -10.32 -4.45
N ARG A 32 9.76 -10.29 -4.50
CA ARG A 32 9.02 -10.32 -5.75
C ARG A 32 9.15 -8.95 -6.43
N THR A 33 9.63 -8.95 -7.66
CA THR A 33 9.95 -7.73 -8.42
C THR A 33 8.89 -7.35 -9.44
N SER A 34 7.78 -8.10 -9.52
CA SER A 34 6.66 -7.76 -10.40
C SER A 34 5.89 -6.57 -9.85
N ASP A 35 5.58 -5.61 -10.72
CA ASP A 35 4.77 -4.45 -10.34
C ASP A 35 3.34 -4.86 -9.98
N THR A 36 2.76 -4.19 -8.99
CA THR A 36 1.33 -4.28 -8.67
C THR A 36 0.56 -3.28 -9.54
N ARG A 37 -0.64 -3.69 -10.00
CA ARG A 37 -1.47 -2.87 -10.88
C ARG A 37 -2.68 -2.34 -10.14
N TYR A 38 -2.95 -1.05 -10.36
CA TYR A 38 -4.10 -0.35 -9.83
C TYR A 38 -4.85 0.36 -10.94
N PHE A 39 -6.16 0.54 -10.79
CA PHE A 39 -6.85 1.56 -11.55
C PHE A 39 -6.33 2.95 -11.13
N ILE A 40 -6.23 3.87 -12.07
CA ILE A 40 -5.81 5.25 -11.75
C ILE A 40 -6.86 5.95 -10.87
N ASP A 41 -8.11 5.53 -10.97
CA ASP A 41 -9.21 5.96 -10.11
C ASP A 41 -10.13 4.76 -9.83
N PRO A 42 -10.49 4.48 -8.56
CA PRO A 42 -11.35 3.35 -8.20
C PRO A 42 -12.76 3.46 -8.81
N SER A 43 -13.23 4.66 -9.18
CA SER A 43 -14.53 4.87 -9.83
C SER A 43 -14.62 4.17 -11.18
N ILE A 44 -13.50 3.99 -11.88
CA ILE A 44 -13.43 3.26 -13.15
C ILE A 44 -13.79 1.79 -12.91
N ALA A 45 -13.24 1.19 -11.85
CA ALA A 45 -13.56 -0.19 -11.49
C ALA A 45 -15.03 -0.34 -11.08
N VAL A 46 -15.53 0.56 -10.22
CA VAL A 46 -16.93 0.58 -9.78
C VAL A 46 -17.88 0.64 -10.97
N ALA A 47 -17.64 1.58 -11.92
CA ALA A 47 -18.44 1.74 -13.13
C ALA A 47 -18.36 0.49 -14.03
N SER A 48 -17.16 -0.09 -14.18
CA SER A 48 -16.97 -1.28 -15.04
C SER A 48 -17.63 -2.52 -14.49
N LEU A 49 -17.69 -2.66 -13.16
CA LEU A 49 -18.35 -3.77 -12.47
C LEU A 49 -19.87 -3.56 -12.36
N GLY A 50 -20.36 -2.35 -12.59
CA GLY A 50 -21.78 -2.01 -12.43
C GLY A 50 -22.28 -2.12 -10.99
N ILE A 51 -21.41 -1.90 -10.00
CA ILE A 51 -21.69 -2.03 -8.57
C ILE A 51 -21.92 -0.65 -7.94
N GLY A 52 -22.64 -0.65 -6.83
CA GLY A 52 -22.92 0.55 -6.04
C GLY A 52 -22.53 0.39 -4.56
N PRO A 53 -22.81 1.43 -3.73
CA PRO A 53 -22.40 1.40 -2.31
C PRO A 53 -22.96 0.22 -1.52
N LYS A 54 -24.17 -0.25 -1.83
CA LYS A 54 -24.79 -1.41 -1.15
C LYS A 54 -24.05 -2.70 -1.47
N ASP A 55 -23.60 -2.86 -2.71
CA ASP A 55 -22.85 -4.05 -3.14
C ASP A 55 -21.50 -4.09 -2.45
N LEU A 56 -20.82 -2.95 -2.32
CA LEU A 56 -19.54 -2.83 -1.62
C LEU A 56 -19.65 -3.12 -0.12
N ILE A 57 -20.73 -2.70 0.54
CA ILE A 57 -20.96 -3.04 1.95
C ILE A 57 -21.19 -4.53 2.14
N ASN A 58 -21.79 -5.21 1.16
CA ASN A 58 -22.03 -6.64 1.19
C ASN A 58 -20.80 -7.46 0.75
N ASP A 59 -19.83 -6.84 0.06
CA ASP A 59 -18.56 -7.46 -0.35
C ASP A 59 -17.38 -6.61 0.12
N LEU A 60 -17.01 -6.78 1.38
CA LEU A 60 -15.89 -6.04 1.99
C LEU A 60 -14.54 -6.37 1.36
N ASN A 61 -14.38 -7.51 0.70
CA ASN A 61 -13.14 -7.83 -0.01
C ASN A 61 -12.97 -6.90 -1.22
N THR A 62 -13.98 -6.80 -2.09
CA THR A 62 -13.97 -5.87 -3.23
C THR A 62 -13.87 -4.43 -2.73
N PHE A 63 -14.57 -4.07 -1.65
CA PHE A 63 -14.46 -2.74 -1.05
C PHE A 63 -13.02 -2.44 -0.59
N GLY A 64 -12.37 -3.39 0.08
CA GLY A 64 -10.97 -3.25 0.51
C GLY A 64 -10.02 -2.97 -0.63
N LEU A 65 -10.13 -3.70 -1.74
CA LEU A 65 -9.30 -3.49 -2.94
C LEU A 65 -9.51 -2.11 -3.58
N LEU A 66 -10.75 -1.62 -3.61
CA LEU A 66 -11.06 -0.29 -4.14
C LEU A 66 -10.60 0.81 -3.20
N PHE A 67 -10.70 0.59 -1.88
CA PHE A 67 -10.18 1.50 -0.88
C PHE A 67 -8.65 1.59 -0.93
N GLU A 68 -7.97 0.46 -1.08
CA GLU A 68 -6.53 0.43 -1.30
C GLU A 68 -6.14 1.21 -2.57
N THR A 69 -6.87 1.01 -3.69
CA THR A 69 -6.66 1.75 -4.93
C THR A 69 -6.78 3.26 -4.71
N LEU A 70 -7.80 3.70 -3.95
CA LEU A 70 -8.00 5.12 -3.58
C LEU A 70 -6.80 5.66 -2.79
N CYS A 71 -6.38 4.94 -1.75
CA CYS A 71 -5.26 5.32 -0.91
C CYS A 71 -3.94 5.41 -1.71
N ILE A 72 -3.65 4.41 -2.53
CA ILE A 72 -2.43 4.39 -3.35
C ILE A 72 -2.40 5.57 -4.33
N ARG A 73 -3.53 5.89 -4.98
CA ARG A 73 -3.65 7.07 -5.83
C ARG A 73 -3.28 8.35 -5.08
N ASP A 74 -3.88 8.57 -3.92
CA ASP A 74 -3.69 9.80 -3.14
C ASP A 74 -2.28 9.85 -2.53
N LEU A 75 -1.76 8.73 -2.03
CA LEU A 75 -0.38 8.64 -1.53
C LEU A 75 0.65 9.02 -2.61
N ARG A 76 0.42 8.66 -3.87
CA ARG A 76 1.31 9.05 -4.98
C ARG A 76 1.33 10.56 -5.18
N VAL A 77 0.17 11.20 -5.20
CA VAL A 77 0.05 12.66 -5.35
C VAL A 77 0.77 13.37 -4.20
N TYR A 78 0.54 12.91 -2.96
CA TYR A 78 1.20 13.52 -1.79
C TYR A 78 2.69 13.22 -1.74
N ALA A 79 3.13 12.00 -2.05
CA ALA A 79 4.53 11.65 -2.09
C ALA A 79 5.32 12.47 -3.12
N GLU A 80 4.72 12.73 -4.29
CA GLU A 80 5.35 13.55 -5.34
C GLU A 80 5.62 14.97 -4.86
N SER A 81 4.71 15.58 -4.08
CA SER A 81 4.87 16.92 -3.53
C SER A 81 6.12 17.07 -2.64
N ILE A 82 6.54 15.98 -2.00
CA ILE A 82 7.75 15.90 -1.15
C ILE A 82 8.93 15.19 -1.86
N LYS A 83 8.86 15.05 -3.18
CA LYS A 83 9.88 14.39 -4.03
C LYS A 83 10.10 12.90 -3.67
N GLY A 84 9.08 12.26 -3.14
CA GLY A 84 9.02 10.83 -2.86
C GLY A 84 8.38 10.04 -4.00
N LYS A 85 8.47 8.72 -3.89
CA LYS A 85 7.78 7.76 -4.75
C LYS A 85 7.09 6.72 -3.89
N VAL A 86 5.99 6.17 -4.38
CA VAL A 86 5.27 5.07 -3.75
C VAL A 86 5.64 3.77 -4.44
N TYR A 87 5.92 2.76 -3.63
CA TYR A 87 6.24 1.40 -4.01
C TYR A 87 5.33 0.45 -3.25
N HIS A 88 5.27 -0.82 -3.64
CA HIS A 88 4.75 -1.91 -2.82
C HIS A 88 5.89 -2.85 -2.43
N TYR A 89 5.69 -3.66 -1.40
CA TYR A 89 6.63 -4.71 -1.03
C TYR A 89 5.93 -6.06 -0.96
N ARG A 90 6.57 -7.09 -1.52
CA ARG A 90 6.17 -8.48 -1.34
C ARG A 90 7.39 -9.39 -1.43
N ASP A 91 7.51 -10.33 -0.51
CA ASP A 91 8.58 -11.32 -0.53
C ASP A 91 8.09 -12.73 -0.87
N ALA A 92 9.04 -13.68 -0.97
CA ALA A 92 8.74 -15.08 -1.28
C ALA A 92 8.01 -15.82 -0.15
N ASN A 93 7.95 -15.25 1.05
CA ASN A 93 7.24 -15.79 2.20
C ASN A 93 5.86 -15.13 2.40
N ASP A 94 5.34 -14.49 1.35
CA ASP A 94 4.06 -13.76 1.33
C ASP A 94 3.94 -12.67 2.40
N LEU A 95 5.06 -12.10 2.88
CA LEU A 95 5.03 -10.86 3.63
C LEU A 95 4.86 -9.72 2.63
N GLU A 96 3.79 -8.95 2.81
CA GLU A 96 3.44 -7.81 1.95
C GLU A 96 3.47 -6.51 2.75
N CYS A 97 3.59 -5.39 2.05
CA CYS A 97 3.31 -4.05 2.55
C CYS A 97 2.69 -3.26 1.39
N ASP A 98 1.49 -2.74 1.62
CA ASP A 98 0.64 -2.15 0.58
C ASP A 98 1.31 -0.93 -0.05
N ALA A 99 1.93 -0.08 0.77
CA ALA A 99 2.66 1.07 0.27
C ALA A 99 3.95 1.34 1.05
N VAL A 100 4.98 1.73 0.31
CA VAL A 100 6.23 2.28 0.84
C VAL A 100 6.45 3.64 0.21
N ILE A 101 6.41 4.70 1.00
CA ILE A 101 6.85 6.03 0.54
C ILE A 101 8.34 6.12 0.74
N HIS A 102 9.10 6.32 -0.34
CA HIS A 102 10.56 6.41 -0.31
C HIS A 102 11.03 7.74 -0.90
N LEU A 103 11.77 8.51 -0.11
CA LEU A 103 12.30 9.81 -0.50
C LEU A 103 13.69 9.69 -1.12
N ARG A 104 14.11 10.72 -1.85
CA ARG A 104 15.44 10.75 -2.51
C ARG A 104 16.61 10.75 -1.53
N ASP A 105 16.40 11.19 -0.30
CA ASP A 105 17.43 11.21 0.76
C ASP A 105 17.59 9.85 1.46
N GLY A 106 16.85 8.83 1.00
CA GLY A 106 16.83 7.48 1.57
C GLY A 106 15.92 7.32 2.79
N SER A 107 15.16 8.34 3.17
CA SER A 107 14.10 8.22 4.19
C SER A 107 12.89 7.53 3.60
N TYR A 108 12.20 6.71 4.39
CA TYR A 108 11.02 5.98 3.95
C TYR A 108 10.05 5.72 5.09
N GLY A 109 8.80 5.47 4.73
CA GLY A 109 7.73 5.04 5.63
C GLY A 109 7.01 3.81 5.08
N LEU A 110 6.53 2.95 5.97
CA LEU A 110 5.81 1.72 5.64
C LEU A 110 4.33 1.90 5.97
N ILE A 111 3.45 1.49 5.08
CA ILE A 111 2.02 1.74 5.16
C ILE A 111 1.23 0.48 4.82
N GLU A 112 0.31 0.11 5.70
CA GLU A 112 -0.76 -0.87 5.46
C GLU A 112 -2.10 -0.14 5.33
N ILE A 113 -2.97 -0.64 4.47
CA ILE A 113 -4.27 -0.06 4.16
C ILE A 113 -5.36 -1.06 4.55
N LYS A 114 -6.24 -0.68 5.47
CA LYS A 114 -7.27 -1.57 6.02
C LYS A 114 -8.60 -0.83 6.08
N LEU A 115 -9.72 -1.54 5.95
CA LEU A 115 -11.03 -0.89 6.07
C LEU A 115 -11.31 -0.35 7.49
N GLY A 116 -10.64 -0.88 8.50
CA GLY A 116 -10.77 -0.48 9.90
C GLY A 116 -11.25 -1.62 10.80
N GLY A 117 -11.44 -1.32 12.07
CA GLY A 117 -11.72 -2.30 13.12
C GLY A 117 -10.44 -2.86 13.74
N ASP A 118 -10.49 -3.14 15.05
CA ASP A 118 -9.31 -3.48 15.85
C ASP A 118 -8.54 -4.69 15.31
N SER A 119 -9.23 -5.69 14.79
CA SER A 119 -8.61 -6.91 14.25
C SER A 119 -7.73 -6.59 13.03
N LEU A 120 -8.26 -5.84 12.05
CA LEU A 120 -7.52 -5.49 10.83
C LEU A 120 -6.39 -4.49 11.13
N ILE A 121 -6.60 -3.56 12.08
CA ILE A 121 -5.57 -2.63 12.52
C ILE A 121 -4.40 -3.39 13.17
N ASN A 122 -4.69 -4.36 14.05
CA ASN A 122 -3.68 -5.20 14.68
C ASN A 122 -2.90 -6.02 13.65
N GLU A 123 -3.60 -6.65 12.70
CA GLU A 123 -2.98 -7.40 11.60
C GLU A 123 -2.01 -6.51 10.79
N GLY A 124 -2.46 -5.32 10.38
CA GLY A 124 -1.62 -4.38 9.64
C GLY A 124 -0.40 -3.92 10.45
N ALA A 125 -0.59 -3.61 11.73
CA ALA A 125 0.50 -3.23 12.61
C ALA A 125 1.54 -4.37 12.78
N ASP A 126 1.08 -5.60 12.97
CA ASP A 126 1.95 -6.78 13.08
C ASP A 126 2.75 -7.02 11.78
N THR A 127 2.12 -6.85 10.63
CA THR A 127 2.77 -6.94 9.31
C THR A 127 3.89 -5.90 9.19
N LEU A 128 3.60 -4.63 9.52
CA LEU A 128 4.59 -3.55 9.48
C LEU A 128 5.78 -3.80 10.43
N LYS A 129 5.50 -4.24 11.66
CA LYS A 129 6.54 -4.58 12.64
C LYS A 129 7.40 -5.76 12.18
N LYS A 130 6.79 -6.76 11.56
CA LYS A 130 7.48 -7.91 10.99
C LYS A 130 8.41 -7.49 9.84
N LEU A 131 7.94 -6.60 8.95
CA LEU A 131 8.79 -6.07 7.88
C LEU A 131 9.93 -5.21 8.43
N GLU A 132 9.64 -4.29 9.37
CA GLU A 132 10.65 -3.46 10.04
C GLU A 132 11.79 -4.32 10.61
N SER A 133 11.46 -5.43 11.30
CA SER A 133 12.44 -6.31 11.91
C SER A 133 13.36 -7.02 10.90
N ARG A 134 12.94 -7.16 9.64
CA ARG A 134 13.72 -7.80 8.57
C ARG A 134 14.67 -6.85 7.85
N ILE A 135 14.46 -5.55 7.96
CA ILE A 135 15.28 -4.53 7.29
C ILE A 135 16.67 -4.48 7.93
N ASP A 136 17.70 -4.43 7.09
CA ASP A 136 19.11 -4.31 7.53
C ASP A 136 19.46 -2.82 7.77
N ILE A 137 19.24 -2.37 8.99
CA ILE A 137 19.51 -0.97 9.40
C ILE A 137 21.00 -0.60 9.40
N THR A 138 21.92 -1.56 9.18
CA THR A 138 23.33 -1.24 8.98
C THR A 138 23.62 -0.75 7.57
N LYS A 139 22.69 -1.00 6.63
CA LYS A 139 22.81 -0.65 5.21
C LYS A 139 21.80 0.40 4.75
N MET A 140 20.77 0.66 5.53
CA MET A 140 19.78 1.69 5.23
C MET A 140 19.18 2.27 6.51
N LYS A 141 18.50 3.42 6.40
CA LYS A 141 17.86 4.09 7.55
C LYS A 141 16.77 3.20 8.17
N ASN A 142 16.45 3.45 9.44
CA ASN A 142 15.18 2.96 10.00
C ASN A 142 14.00 3.61 9.26
N PRO A 143 12.84 2.95 9.19
CA PRO A 143 11.64 3.60 8.70
C PRO A 143 11.32 4.84 9.54
N SER A 144 10.95 5.93 8.89
CA SER A 144 10.58 7.18 9.56
C SER A 144 9.25 7.05 10.31
N PHE A 145 8.38 6.18 9.82
CA PHE A 145 7.12 5.83 10.45
C PHE A 145 6.60 4.47 9.95
N LEU A 146 5.74 3.87 10.77
CA LEU A 146 4.88 2.74 10.45
C LEU A 146 3.45 3.24 10.56
N LEU A 147 2.61 3.02 9.54
CA LEU A 147 1.28 3.61 9.45
C LEU A 147 0.25 2.59 8.97
N VAL A 148 -0.85 2.48 9.68
CA VAL A 148 -2.07 1.82 9.20
C VAL A 148 -3.08 2.90 8.81
N LEU A 149 -3.39 3.00 7.51
CA LEU A 149 -4.47 3.83 6.99
C LEU A 149 -5.78 3.08 7.08
N THR A 150 -6.85 3.74 7.55
CA THR A 150 -8.14 3.09 7.70
C THR A 150 -9.26 3.90 7.05
N ALA A 151 -10.28 3.19 6.52
CA ALA A 151 -11.49 3.84 5.97
C ALA A 151 -12.41 4.35 7.08
N THR A 152 -12.27 3.86 8.30
CA THR A 152 -13.12 4.24 9.42
C THR A 152 -12.27 4.53 10.66
N GLY A 153 -12.67 5.55 11.41
CA GLY A 153 -12.03 5.95 12.66
C GLY A 153 -12.49 7.34 13.08
N LYS A 154 -12.37 7.68 14.34
CA LYS A 154 -12.78 8.99 14.87
C LYS A 154 -11.65 10.01 14.88
N TYR A 155 -10.41 9.54 15.01
CA TYR A 155 -9.20 10.36 15.13
C TYR A 155 -7.96 9.55 14.81
N ALA A 156 -6.89 10.24 14.45
CA ALA A 156 -5.57 9.64 14.32
C ALA A 156 -4.95 9.45 15.72
N TYR A 157 -4.24 8.34 15.90
CA TYR A 157 -3.51 8.05 17.13
C TYR A 157 -2.25 7.24 16.88
N ARG A 158 -1.39 7.20 17.89
CA ARG A 158 -0.20 6.35 17.91
C ARG A 158 -0.42 5.22 18.92
N ARG A 159 -0.19 3.99 18.48
CA ARG A 159 -0.25 2.80 19.32
C ARG A 159 0.96 2.72 20.26
N GLU A 160 0.87 1.88 21.28
CA GLU A 160 1.98 1.62 22.23
C GLU A 160 3.21 1.02 21.54
N ASP A 161 3.01 0.20 20.47
CA ASP A 161 4.07 -0.39 19.65
C ASP A 161 4.72 0.60 18.66
N GLY A 162 4.28 1.87 18.67
CA GLY A 162 4.81 2.95 17.86
C GLY A 162 4.18 3.11 16.49
N VAL A 163 3.28 2.22 16.08
CA VAL A 163 2.56 2.30 14.80
C VAL A 163 1.50 3.40 14.88
N TYR A 164 1.42 4.23 13.85
CA TYR A 164 0.36 5.22 13.70
C TYR A 164 -0.87 4.57 13.06
N VAL A 165 -2.05 4.99 13.49
CA VAL A 165 -3.34 4.65 12.86
C VAL A 165 -4.02 5.94 12.48
N VAL A 166 -4.36 6.07 11.19
CA VAL A 166 -4.92 7.30 10.65
C VAL A 166 -6.13 6.96 9.79
N PRO A 167 -7.33 7.40 10.17
CA PRO A 167 -8.51 7.34 9.30
C PRO A 167 -8.45 8.43 8.23
N ILE A 168 -8.98 8.14 7.05
CA ILE A 168 -9.09 9.10 5.95
C ILE A 168 -10.55 9.33 5.56
#